data_acc3a8197a32c6d8a06745b621ab4019
#
_entry.id   acc3a8197a32c6d8a06745b621ab4019
#
_cell.length_a   1.000
_cell.length_b   1.000
_cell.length_c   1.000
_cell.angle_alpha   90.00
_cell.angle_beta   90.00
_cell.angle_gamma   90.00
#
_symmetry.space_group_name_H-M   'P 1'
#
loop_
_entity.id
_entity.type
_entity.pdbx_description
1 polymer ?
#
loop_
_entity_poly.entity_id
_entity_poly.type
_entity_poly.pdbx_seq_one_letter_code
_entity_poly.pdbx_strand_id
1 'polypeptide(L)'
;KEFGRFLPLDGYMMLTEMDEFIYHEMITHVPMCVNPDAHDILVIGGGDGGTVRELLRYPTVRHIDLVEIDELVVEVCKKYLPQTAGCLSDPRVAIHYEDGLKYVRHAEDAYDLIIVDSTDPFGPGEGLFTKEFYGNCYKALREDGIMVNQHESQFYQQDAYAMQRAHKRIVDSFPISRVYQAHIPTYPSGHWLFGFASKKRHPVKDVNWVRWNALGLKTRYYNTQLHAGAFALPNYVEEMLRDVEPES
;
A
#
# COMPACT_ATOMS: atom_id res chain seq x y z
N LYS A 1 17.90 3.80 -21.04
CA LYS A 1 18.96 3.02 -20.37
C LYS A 1 19.02 3.34 -18.86
N GLU A 2 18.74 4.57 -18.47
CA GLU A 2 18.86 5.03 -17.07
C GLU A 2 17.80 4.43 -16.15
N PHE A 3 16.55 4.36 -16.60
CA PHE A 3 15.42 3.83 -15.81
C PHE A 3 15.30 2.30 -15.80
N GLY A 4 16.11 1.58 -16.59
CA GLY A 4 15.92 0.16 -16.79
C GLY A 4 14.64 -0.13 -17.61
N ARG A 5 13.97 -1.24 -17.27
CA ARG A 5 12.62 -1.53 -17.77
C ARG A 5 11.61 -0.73 -16.98
N PHE A 6 10.50 -0.44 -17.60
CA PHE A 6 9.41 0.26 -16.95
C PHE A 6 8.05 -0.30 -17.41
N LEU A 7 7.05 -0.19 -16.57
CA LEU A 7 5.69 -0.62 -16.83
C LEU A 7 4.79 0.62 -16.90
N PRO A 8 4.28 0.98 -18.08
CA PRO A 8 3.19 1.93 -18.19
C PRO A 8 1.85 1.19 -18.34
N LEU A 9 0.79 1.73 -17.73
CA LEU A 9 -0.60 1.32 -17.95
C LEU A 9 -1.39 2.55 -18.37
N ASP A 10 -2.06 2.49 -19.52
CA ASP A 10 -2.88 3.58 -20.11
C ASP A 10 -2.15 4.94 -20.18
N GLY A 11 -0.83 4.91 -20.37
CA GLY A 11 0.02 6.10 -20.44
C GLY A 11 0.56 6.61 -19.10
N TYR A 12 0.15 6.02 -17.98
CA TYR A 12 0.68 6.32 -16.66
C TYR A 12 1.84 5.42 -16.30
N MET A 13 2.87 5.98 -15.65
CA MET A 13 4.03 5.23 -15.20
C MET A 13 3.72 4.50 -13.89
N MET A 14 3.67 3.18 -13.92
CA MET A 14 3.41 2.37 -12.72
C MET A 14 4.68 2.09 -11.94
N LEU A 15 5.75 1.66 -12.62
CA LEU A 15 7.04 1.40 -11.99
C LEU A 15 8.21 1.49 -12.98
N THR A 16 9.40 1.71 -12.45
CA THR A 16 10.68 1.51 -13.16
C THR A 16 11.61 0.63 -12.34
N GLU A 17 12.50 -0.13 -12.99
CA GLU A 17 13.53 -0.92 -12.28
C GLU A 17 14.49 -0.05 -11.44
N MET A 18 14.58 1.23 -11.74
CA MET A 18 15.46 2.15 -11.04
C MET A 18 14.99 2.48 -9.62
N ASP A 19 13.69 2.72 -9.43
CA ASP A 19 13.17 3.28 -8.18
C ASP A 19 11.93 2.57 -7.58
N GLU A 20 11.46 1.47 -8.19
CA GLU A 20 10.29 0.71 -7.69
C GLU A 20 10.41 0.29 -6.22
N PHE A 21 11.63 0.04 -5.76
CA PHE A 21 11.89 -0.37 -4.40
C PHE A 21 11.45 0.68 -3.37
N ILE A 22 11.44 1.95 -3.72
CA ILE A 22 11.01 3.03 -2.82
C ILE A 22 9.55 2.84 -2.46
N TYR A 23 8.71 2.68 -3.47
CA TYR A 23 7.28 2.43 -3.31
C TYR A 23 7.02 1.14 -2.53
N HIS A 24 7.56 0.02 -3.00
CA HIS A 24 7.28 -1.31 -2.44
C HIS A 24 7.80 -1.47 -1.01
N GLU A 25 8.96 -0.90 -0.69
CA GLU A 25 9.45 -0.90 0.68
C GLU A 25 8.58 -0.04 1.61
N MET A 26 8.11 1.12 1.16
CA MET A 26 7.31 2.00 2.00
C MET A 26 5.90 1.48 2.24
N ILE A 27 5.23 0.97 1.21
CA ILE A 27 3.88 0.42 1.37
C ILE A 27 3.86 -0.86 2.21
N THR A 28 4.97 -1.62 2.21
CA THR A 28 5.08 -2.90 2.93
C THR A 28 5.69 -2.73 4.32
N HIS A 29 6.86 -2.09 4.45
CA HIS A 29 7.60 -2.13 5.70
C HIS A 29 7.03 -1.20 6.77
N VAL A 30 6.33 -0.14 6.39
CA VAL A 30 5.64 0.74 7.34
C VAL A 30 4.60 -0.05 8.15
N PRO A 31 3.59 -0.71 7.57
CA PRO A 31 2.64 -1.50 8.36
C PRO A 31 3.28 -2.72 9.03
N MET A 32 4.23 -3.39 8.37
CA MET A 32 4.91 -4.57 8.93
C MET A 32 5.84 -4.22 10.11
N CYS A 33 6.31 -2.99 10.24
CA CYS A 33 7.04 -2.56 11.42
C CYS A 33 6.11 -2.29 12.62
N VAL A 34 4.86 -1.95 12.36
CA VAL A 34 3.82 -1.78 13.38
C VAL A 34 3.24 -3.13 13.81
N ASN A 35 3.01 -4.04 12.86
CA ASN A 35 2.56 -5.40 13.12
C ASN A 35 3.47 -6.44 12.44
N PRO A 36 4.66 -6.72 13.00
CA PRO A 36 5.60 -7.69 12.41
C PRO A 36 5.14 -9.15 12.55
N ASP A 37 4.06 -9.38 13.25
CA ASP A 37 3.43 -10.69 13.43
C ASP A 37 2.25 -10.96 12.48
N ALA A 38 2.04 -10.11 11.49
CA ALA A 38 1.03 -10.34 10.47
C ALA A 38 1.29 -11.67 9.74
N HIS A 39 0.24 -12.48 9.58
CA HIS A 39 0.28 -13.81 8.98
C HIS A 39 -0.47 -13.91 7.67
N ASP A 40 -1.70 -13.40 7.66
CA ASP A 40 -2.63 -13.48 6.54
C ASP A 40 -2.82 -12.08 5.96
N ILE A 41 -2.46 -11.91 4.70
CA ILE A 41 -2.38 -10.60 4.07
C ILE A 41 -3.19 -10.60 2.78
N LEU A 42 -3.94 -9.54 2.56
CA LEU A 42 -4.61 -9.25 1.29
C LEU A 42 -3.87 -8.12 0.58
N VAL A 43 -3.50 -8.34 -0.66
CA VAL A 43 -2.98 -7.31 -1.56
C VAL A 43 -3.98 -7.13 -2.70
N ILE A 44 -4.50 -5.93 -2.86
CA ILE A 44 -5.45 -5.57 -3.92
C ILE A 44 -4.72 -4.71 -4.95
N GLY A 45 -4.63 -5.18 -6.19
CA GLY A 45 -3.72 -4.68 -7.20
C GLY A 45 -2.31 -5.24 -7.00
N GLY A 46 -1.29 -4.54 -7.47
CA GLY A 46 0.10 -4.96 -7.29
C GLY A 46 0.50 -6.19 -8.10
N GLY A 47 -0.12 -6.40 -9.26
CA GLY A 47 0.18 -7.51 -10.17
C GLY A 47 1.62 -7.55 -10.69
N ASP A 48 2.40 -6.49 -10.47
CA ASP A 48 3.84 -6.46 -10.73
C ASP A 48 4.67 -7.28 -9.72
N GLY A 49 4.09 -7.64 -8.56
CA GLY A 49 4.68 -8.49 -7.54
C GLY A 49 5.65 -7.81 -6.57
N GLY A 50 5.92 -6.52 -6.69
CA GLY A 50 6.89 -5.82 -5.85
C GLY A 50 6.50 -5.79 -4.38
N THR A 51 5.24 -5.47 -4.08
CA THR A 51 4.66 -5.53 -2.73
C THR A 51 4.71 -6.94 -2.14
N VAL A 52 4.32 -7.95 -2.94
CA VAL A 52 4.38 -9.37 -2.54
C VAL A 52 5.81 -9.80 -2.26
N ARG A 53 6.78 -9.38 -3.09
CA ARG A 53 8.21 -9.65 -2.87
C ARG A 53 8.66 -9.16 -1.48
N GLU A 54 8.30 -7.96 -1.11
CA GLU A 54 8.69 -7.40 0.19
C GLU A 54 7.99 -8.12 1.36
N LEU A 55 6.72 -8.49 1.22
CA LEU A 55 5.97 -9.26 2.22
C LEU A 55 6.56 -10.65 2.46
N LEU A 56 6.96 -11.34 1.40
CA LEU A 56 7.54 -12.69 1.48
C LEU A 56 8.89 -12.76 2.22
N ARG A 57 9.52 -11.63 2.49
CA ARG A 57 10.75 -11.54 3.30
C ARG A 57 10.50 -11.71 4.80
N TYR A 58 9.24 -11.63 5.23
CA TYR A 58 8.85 -11.83 6.62
C TYR A 58 8.55 -13.31 6.90
N PRO A 59 9.26 -13.94 7.84
CA PRO A 59 9.03 -15.36 8.16
C PRO A 59 7.67 -15.60 8.83
N THR A 60 7.03 -14.55 9.33
CA THR A 60 5.70 -14.61 9.95
C THR A 60 4.59 -14.70 8.92
N VAL A 61 4.78 -14.21 7.70
CA VAL A 61 3.80 -14.25 6.62
C VAL A 61 3.57 -15.69 6.16
N ARG A 62 2.34 -16.17 6.27
CA ARG A 62 1.91 -17.53 5.96
C ARG A 62 1.09 -17.62 4.69
N HIS A 63 0.28 -16.59 4.45
CA HIS A 63 -0.62 -16.55 3.31
C HIS A 63 -0.77 -15.13 2.77
N ILE A 64 -0.76 -15.00 1.45
CA ILE A 64 -1.02 -13.75 0.73
C ILE A 64 -2.06 -14.05 -0.36
N ASP A 65 -3.23 -13.42 -0.24
CA ASP A 65 -4.17 -13.32 -1.36
C ASP A 65 -3.80 -12.08 -2.18
N LEU A 66 -3.40 -12.29 -3.42
CA LEU A 66 -3.17 -11.22 -4.41
C LEU A 66 -4.39 -11.15 -5.32
N VAL A 67 -5.12 -10.05 -5.25
CA VAL A 67 -6.33 -9.82 -6.06
C VAL A 67 -6.03 -8.77 -7.12
N GLU A 68 -5.85 -9.22 -8.36
CA GLU A 68 -5.53 -8.37 -9.51
C GLU A 68 -6.64 -8.49 -10.55
N ILE A 69 -7.12 -7.36 -11.03
CA ILE A 69 -8.23 -7.34 -12.01
C ILE A 69 -7.76 -7.72 -13.42
N ASP A 70 -6.49 -7.45 -13.73
CA ASP A 70 -5.91 -7.67 -15.06
C ASP A 70 -4.85 -8.78 -15.03
N GLU A 71 -5.24 -9.98 -15.44
CA GLU A 71 -4.33 -11.12 -15.58
C GLU A 71 -3.12 -10.81 -16.48
N LEU A 72 -3.31 -10.00 -17.51
CA LEU A 72 -2.23 -9.65 -18.45
C LEU A 72 -1.10 -8.89 -17.75
N VAL A 73 -1.41 -8.05 -16.76
CA VAL A 73 -0.38 -7.36 -15.95
C VAL A 73 0.53 -8.37 -15.28
N VAL A 74 -0.04 -9.37 -14.62
CA VAL A 74 0.74 -10.43 -13.94
C VAL A 74 1.59 -11.23 -14.93
N GLU A 75 1.03 -11.63 -16.07
CA GLU A 75 1.76 -12.38 -17.10
C GLU A 75 2.94 -11.59 -17.67
N VAL A 76 2.70 -10.33 -18.03
CA VAL A 76 3.72 -9.44 -18.59
C VAL A 76 4.82 -9.19 -17.56
N CYS A 77 4.46 -8.95 -16.29
CA CYS A 77 5.44 -8.72 -15.22
C CYS A 77 6.25 -9.99 -14.93
N LYS A 78 5.64 -11.17 -14.86
CA LYS A 78 6.39 -12.45 -14.73
C LYS A 78 7.42 -12.63 -15.85
N LYS A 79 7.07 -12.22 -17.07
CA LYS A 79 7.95 -12.38 -18.24
C LYS A 79 9.07 -11.34 -18.31
N TYR A 80 8.76 -10.08 -17.99
CA TYR A 80 9.68 -8.98 -18.28
C TYR A 80 10.27 -8.30 -17.03
N LEU A 81 9.65 -8.50 -15.86
CA LEU A 81 10.06 -7.95 -14.57
C LEU A 81 10.22 -9.07 -13.51
N PRO A 82 11.02 -10.11 -13.80
CA PRO A 82 11.15 -11.25 -12.87
C PRO A 82 11.74 -10.89 -11.52
N GLN A 83 12.43 -9.75 -11.39
CA GLN A 83 12.97 -9.26 -10.11
C GLN A 83 11.87 -8.82 -9.12
N THR A 84 10.67 -8.50 -9.62
CA THR A 84 9.47 -8.25 -8.80
C THR A 84 8.52 -9.43 -8.85
N ALA A 85 8.00 -9.77 -10.04
CA ALA A 85 6.95 -10.77 -10.23
C ALA A 85 7.41 -12.24 -10.14
N GLY A 86 8.72 -12.52 -10.10
CA GLY A 86 9.23 -13.89 -9.95
C GLY A 86 8.80 -14.56 -8.63
N CYS A 87 8.54 -13.78 -7.61
CA CYS A 87 8.07 -14.25 -6.31
C CYS A 87 6.60 -14.71 -6.30
N LEU A 88 5.81 -14.36 -7.31
CA LEU A 88 4.38 -14.69 -7.38
C LEU A 88 4.09 -16.20 -7.53
N SER A 89 5.13 -17.02 -7.71
CA SER A 89 5.04 -18.49 -7.68
C SER A 89 5.34 -19.10 -6.31
N ASP A 90 5.60 -18.30 -5.28
CA ASP A 90 5.79 -18.77 -3.90
C ASP A 90 4.51 -19.49 -3.41
N PRO A 91 4.61 -20.64 -2.75
CA PRO A 91 3.44 -21.41 -2.30
C PRO A 91 2.56 -20.67 -1.25
N ARG A 92 3.04 -19.60 -0.67
CA ARG A 92 2.25 -18.74 0.22
C ARG A 92 1.35 -17.77 -0.52
N VAL A 93 1.47 -17.63 -1.85
CA VAL A 93 0.72 -16.66 -2.67
C VAL A 93 -0.39 -17.35 -3.43
N ALA A 94 -1.61 -16.90 -3.22
CA ALA A 94 -2.78 -17.23 -4.04
C ALA A 94 -3.16 -16.01 -4.90
N ILE A 95 -3.20 -16.19 -6.22
CA ILE A 95 -3.58 -15.11 -7.15
C ILE A 95 -5.03 -15.29 -7.55
N HIS A 96 -5.82 -14.22 -7.42
CA HIS A 96 -7.23 -14.16 -7.80
C HIS A 96 -7.41 -13.08 -8.86
N TYR A 97 -7.89 -13.47 -10.04
CA TYR A 97 -8.16 -12.53 -11.13
C TYR A 97 -9.61 -12.05 -11.07
N GLU A 98 -9.82 -11.04 -10.22
CA GLU A 98 -11.15 -10.45 -10.02
C GLU A 98 -11.12 -9.02 -9.47
N ASP A 99 -12.28 -8.40 -9.39
CA ASP A 99 -12.46 -7.06 -8.84
C ASP A 99 -12.27 -7.07 -7.30
N GLY A 100 -11.27 -6.29 -6.82
CA GLY A 100 -10.93 -6.20 -5.40
C GLY A 100 -12.08 -5.75 -4.50
N LEU A 101 -12.98 -4.87 -4.97
CA LEU A 101 -14.18 -4.47 -4.24
C LEU A 101 -15.12 -5.67 -4.02
N LYS A 102 -15.30 -6.51 -5.04
CA LYS A 102 -16.14 -7.70 -4.93
C LYS A 102 -15.51 -8.73 -4.02
N TYR A 103 -14.19 -8.93 -4.15
CA TYR A 103 -13.45 -9.90 -3.34
C TYR A 103 -13.54 -9.57 -1.84
N VAL A 104 -13.19 -8.35 -1.45
CA VAL A 104 -13.13 -7.96 -0.03
C VAL A 104 -14.51 -7.95 0.65
N ARG A 105 -15.60 -7.80 -0.10
CA ARG A 105 -16.98 -7.81 0.41
C ARG A 105 -17.35 -9.10 1.13
N HIS A 106 -16.74 -10.21 0.76
CA HIS A 106 -17.01 -11.54 1.31
C HIS A 106 -16.07 -11.95 2.44
N ALA A 107 -15.07 -11.12 2.76
CA ALA A 107 -14.13 -11.39 3.83
C ALA A 107 -14.59 -10.78 5.15
N GLU A 108 -14.42 -11.52 6.25
CA GLU A 108 -14.70 -11.07 7.61
C GLU A 108 -13.66 -11.66 8.57
N ASP A 109 -13.01 -10.80 9.38
CA ASP A 109 -11.98 -11.20 10.35
C ASP A 109 -10.87 -12.13 9.76
N ALA A 110 -10.53 -11.92 8.50
CA ALA A 110 -9.68 -12.83 7.74
C ALA A 110 -8.21 -12.38 7.66
N TYR A 111 -7.94 -11.07 7.68
CA TYR A 111 -6.62 -10.53 7.38
C TYR A 111 -6.05 -9.72 8.54
N ASP A 112 -4.73 -9.84 8.72
CA ASP A 112 -3.96 -8.99 9.65
C ASP A 112 -3.53 -7.68 8.97
N LEU A 113 -3.37 -7.72 7.65
CA LEU A 113 -2.95 -6.58 6.84
C LEU A 113 -3.67 -6.60 5.49
N ILE A 114 -4.18 -5.45 5.07
CA ILE A 114 -4.67 -5.21 3.72
C ILE A 114 -3.82 -4.12 3.09
N ILE A 115 -3.22 -4.39 1.94
CA ILE A 115 -2.49 -3.41 1.14
C ILE A 115 -3.27 -3.16 -0.15
N VAL A 116 -3.68 -1.92 -0.36
CA VAL A 116 -4.34 -1.48 -1.59
C VAL A 116 -3.27 -0.82 -2.47
N ASP A 117 -2.73 -1.63 -3.35
CA ASP A 117 -1.66 -1.30 -4.29
C ASP A 117 -2.28 -1.15 -5.69
N SER A 118 -3.20 -0.20 -5.82
CA SER A 118 -4.00 0.01 -7.02
C SER A 118 -3.49 1.17 -7.87
N THR A 119 -3.96 1.21 -9.11
CA THR A 119 -3.86 2.40 -9.96
C THR A 119 -4.70 3.54 -9.40
N ASP A 120 -4.59 4.71 -10.03
CA ASP A 120 -5.29 5.94 -9.67
C ASP A 120 -6.83 5.77 -9.57
N PRO A 121 -7.55 6.70 -8.88
CA PRO A 121 -8.99 6.61 -8.63
C PRO A 121 -9.85 6.87 -9.87
N PHE A 122 -9.40 6.44 -11.05
CA PHE A 122 -10.07 6.57 -12.33
C PHE A 122 -10.26 5.22 -13.02
N GLY A 123 -11.33 5.07 -13.81
CA GLY A 123 -11.60 3.84 -14.55
C GLY A 123 -11.84 2.62 -13.65
N PRO A 124 -11.18 1.48 -13.91
CA PRO A 124 -11.42 0.24 -13.15
C PRO A 124 -11.11 0.35 -11.66
N GLY A 125 -10.20 1.25 -11.26
CA GLY A 125 -9.80 1.47 -9.88
C GLY A 125 -10.79 2.30 -9.04
N GLU A 126 -11.74 3.01 -9.65
CA GLU A 126 -12.63 3.95 -8.96
C GLU A 126 -13.41 3.30 -7.79
N GLY A 127 -13.79 2.04 -7.93
CA GLY A 127 -14.49 1.28 -6.88
C GLY A 127 -13.70 1.12 -5.58
N LEU A 128 -12.37 1.13 -5.65
CA LEU A 128 -11.46 0.96 -4.51
C LEU A 128 -11.29 2.23 -3.66
N PHE A 129 -11.97 3.31 -4.03
CA PHE A 129 -11.93 4.59 -3.30
C PHE A 129 -13.28 4.96 -2.68
N THR A 130 -14.23 4.02 -2.60
CA THR A 130 -15.57 4.24 -2.08
C THR A 130 -15.65 4.00 -0.56
N LYS A 131 -16.62 4.64 0.11
CA LYS A 131 -16.90 4.36 1.53
C LYS A 131 -17.29 2.89 1.77
N GLU A 132 -17.99 2.28 0.82
CA GLU A 132 -18.32 0.85 0.85
C GLU A 132 -17.07 -0.01 0.88
N PHE A 133 -16.10 0.28 0.02
CA PHE A 133 -14.85 -0.45 -0.04
C PHE A 133 -14.08 -0.39 1.30
N TYR A 134 -13.89 0.81 1.85
CA TYR A 134 -13.19 0.96 3.13
C TYR A 134 -13.92 0.31 4.30
N GLY A 135 -15.26 0.35 4.30
CA GLY A 135 -16.08 -0.36 5.27
C GLY A 135 -15.94 -1.88 5.16
N ASN A 136 -15.83 -2.42 3.94
CA ASN A 136 -15.56 -3.84 3.71
C ASN A 136 -14.12 -4.22 4.13
N CYS A 137 -13.12 -3.38 3.84
CA CYS A 137 -11.76 -3.58 4.36
C CYS A 137 -11.73 -3.61 5.88
N TYR A 138 -12.48 -2.71 6.55
CA TYR A 138 -12.59 -2.71 8.01
C TYR A 138 -13.16 -4.04 8.54
N LYS A 139 -14.21 -4.59 7.92
CA LYS A 139 -14.77 -5.88 8.32
C LYS A 139 -13.83 -7.06 8.05
N ALA A 140 -13.13 -7.02 6.92
CA ALA A 140 -12.21 -8.07 6.52
C ALA A 140 -10.96 -8.15 7.43
N LEU A 141 -10.59 -7.04 8.06
CA LEU A 141 -9.49 -6.97 9.00
C LEU A 141 -9.85 -7.56 10.35
N ARG A 142 -8.89 -8.31 10.93
CA ARG A 142 -8.90 -8.74 12.34
C ARG A 142 -8.86 -7.55 13.30
N GLU A 143 -9.05 -7.82 14.58
CA GLU A 143 -9.13 -6.80 15.65
C GLU A 143 -7.93 -5.84 15.69
N ASP A 144 -6.71 -6.33 15.44
CA ASP A 144 -5.47 -5.54 15.38
C ASP A 144 -5.04 -5.19 13.95
N GLY A 145 -5.94 -5.36 12.99
CA GLY A 145 -5.65 -5.26 11.57
C GLY A 145 -5.32 -3.84 11.12
N ILE A 146 -4.49 -3.79 10.09
CA ILE A 146 -3.99 -2.56 9.46
C ILE A 146 -4.37 -2.57 7.98
N MET A 147 -4.77 -1.42 7.45
CA MET A 147 -4.89 -1.17 6.01
C MET A 147 -3.89 -0.09 5.60
N VAL A 148 -3.22 -0.30 4.49
CA VAL A 148 -2.39 0.73 3.84
C VAL A 148 -2.82 0.85 2.39
N ASN A 149 -2.83 2.06 1.85
CA ASN A 149 -3.13 2.31 0.45
C ASN A 149 -2.20 3.38 -0.13
N GLN A 150 -2.00 3.35 -1.43
CA GLN A 150 -1.42 4.48 -2.12
C GLN A 150 -2.43 5.65 -2.10
N HIS A 151 -1.94 6.88 -1.95
CA HIS A 151 -2.77 8.05 -1.65
C HIS A 151 -2.60 9.19 -2.65
N GLU A 152 -1.96 8.95 -3.77
CA GLU A 152 -1.68 9.90 -4.83
C GLU A 152 -0.68 11.02 -4.47
N SER A 153 -0.49 11.91 -5.43
CA SER A 153 0.24 13.16 -5.26
C SER A 153 -0.69 14.25 -4.71
N GLN A 154 -0.22 14.98 -3.73
CA GLN A 154 -0.89 16.17 -3.19
C GLN A 154 -0.57 17.43 -3.98
N PHE A 155 0.33 17.36 -4.94
CA PHE A 155 0.89 18.54 -5.62
C PHE A 155 -0.01 19.04 -6.75
N TYR A 156 -0.56 18.14 -7.56
CA TYR A 156 -1.48 18.50 -8.65
C TYR A 156 -2.92 18.55 -8.15
N GLN A 157 -3.65 19.58 -8.55
CA GLN A 157 -4.97 19.89 -7.98
C GLN A 157 -5.98 18.74 -8.10
N GLN A 158 -5.99 18.02 -9.23
CA GLN A 158 -6.93 16.90 -9.42
C GLN A 158 -6.60 15.74 -8.50
N ASP A 159 -5.31 15.40 -8.38
CA ASP A 159 -4.82 14.34 -7.51
C ASP A 159 -5.04 14.69 -6.04
N ALA A 160 -4.80 15.95 -5.66
CA ALA A 160 -5.05 16.45 -4.31
C ALA A 160 -6.53 16.33 -3.91
N TYR A 161 -7.47 16.65 -4.80
CA TYR A 161 -8.90 16.46 -4.54
C TYR A 161 -9.28 14.98 -4.43
N ALA A 162 -8.70 14.12 -5.26
CA ALA A 162 -8.93 12.68 -5.19
C ALA A 162 -8.40 12.12 -3.86
N MET A 163 -7.19 12.52 -3.47
CA MET A 163 -6.56 12.18 -2.19
C MET A 163 -7.43 12.61 -1.01
N GLN A 164 -7.86 13.87 -0.94
CA GLN A 164 -8.70 14.37 0.15
C GLN A 164 -10.02 13.59 0.26
N ARG A 165 -10.68 13.29 -0.87
CA ARG A 165 -11.92 12.50 -0.89
C ARG A 165 -11.72 11.08 -0.39
N ALA A 166 -10.65 10.41 -0.82
CA ALA A 166 -10.31 9.07 -0.37
C ALA A 166 -9.99 9.07 1.12
N HIS A 167 -9.14 10.00 1.56
CA HIS A 167 -8.75 10.14 2.96
C HIS A 167 -9.95 10.38 3.88
N LYS A 168 -10.87 11.27 3.50
CA LYS A 168 -12.12 11.49 4.25
C LYS A 168 -12.90 10.21 4.48
N ARG A 169 -13.02 9.38 3.45
CA ARG A 169 -13.75 8.10 3.54
C ARG A 169 -13.04 7.10 4.44
N ILE A 170 -11.71 7.12 4.46
CA ILE A 170 -10.89 6.28 5.36
C ILE A 170 -11.09 6.75 6.81
N VAL A 171 -10.98 8.05 7.07
CA VAL A 171 -11.22 8.65 8.39
C VAL A 171 -12.62 8.32 8.92
N ASP A 172 -13.64 8.36 8.06
CA ASP A 172 -15.01 7.98 8.42
C ASP A 172 -15.18 6.48 8.71
N SER A 173 -14.24 5.64 8.29
CA SER A 173 -14.32 4.18 8.39
C SER A 173 -13.42 3.57 9.48
N PHE A 174 -12.31 4.24 9.82
CA PHE A 174 -11.31 3.72 10.74
C PHE A 174 -11.06 4.67 11.91
N PRO A 175 -10.91 4.15 13.14
CA PRO A 175 -10.66 4.98 14.32
C PRO A 175 -9.26 5.60 14.34
N ILE A 176 -8.30 5.00 13.63
CA ILE A 176 -6.94 5.54 13.48
C ILE A 176 -6.64 5.65 11.99
N SER A 177 -6.38 6.87 11.55
CA SER A 177 -5.97 7.17 10.17
C SER A 177 -4.83 8.17 10.19
N ARG A 178 -3.77 7.91 9.42
CA ARG A 178 -2.60 8.77 9.26
C ARG A 178 -2.11 8.71 7.84
N VAL A 179 -1.43 9.75 7.41
CA VAL A 179 -0.79 9.83 6.09
C VAL A 179 0.72 9.87 6.28
N TYR A 180 1.44 9.18 5.41
CA TYR A 180 2.90 9.23 5.35
C TYR A 180 3.39 9.40 3.92
N GLN A 181 4.63 9.80 3.77
CA GLN A 181 5.19 10.23 2.50
C GLN A 181 6.43 9.45 2.10
N ALA A 182 6.67 9.38 0.79
CA ALA A 182 7.93 8.95 0.20
C ALA A 182 8.30 9.81 -1.01
N HIS A 183 9.58 9.81 -1.37
CA HIS A 183 10.05 10.48 -2.57
C HIS A 183 10.35 9.44 -3.66
N ILE A 184 9.51 9.41 -4.68
CA ILE A 184 9.57 8.46 -5.80
C ILE A 184 9.85 9.25 -7.08
N PRO A 185 11.11 9.31 -7.55
CA PRO A 185 11.51 10.21 -8.64
C PRO A 185 10.72 10.04 -9.93
N THR A 186 10.27 8.81 -10.23
CA THR A 186 9.55 8.49 -11.47
C THR A 186 8.08 8.93 -11.44
N TYR A 187 7.49 9.07 -10.25
CA TYR A 187 6.10 9.49 -10.13
C TYR A 187 5.93 11.00 -10.28
N PRO A 188 4.74 11.46 -10.73
CA PRO A 188 4.47 12.89 -10.84
C PRO A 188 4.80 13.64 -9.55
N SER A 189 5.43 14.79 -9.64
CA SER A 189 5.99 15.60 -8.53
C SER A 189 7.15 14.97 -7.75
N GLY A 190 7.40 13.68 -7.84
CA GLY A 190 8.40 12.97 -7.02
C GLY A 190 8.04 12.85 -5.55
N HIS A 191 6.92 13.41 -5.10
CA HIS A 191 6.43 13.38 -3.72
C HIS A 191 5.10 12.62 -3.68
N TRP A 192 5.12 11.44 -3.06
CA TRP A 192 3.99 10.52 -3.04
C TRP A 192 3.49 10.26 -1.62
N LEU A 193 2.19 10.15 -1.48
CA LEU A 193 1.56 9.91 -0.19
C LEU A 193 0.99 8.49 -0.11
N PHE A 194 0.96 7.98 1.12
CA PHE A 194 0.35 6.72 1.50
C PHE A 194 -0.59 6.94 2.67
N GLY A 195 -1.72 6.24 2.68
CA GLY A 195 -2.63 6.20 3.81
C GLY A 195 -2.32 4.99 4.70
N PHE A 196 -2.35 5.21 6.01
CA PHE A 196 -2.32 4.17 7.03
C PHE A 196 -3.60 4.25 7.84
N ALA A 197 -4.33 3.16 7.92
CA ALA A 197 -5.55 3.06 8.71
C ALA A 197 -5.52 1.79 9.56
N SER A 198 -6.04 1.84 10.78
CA SER A 198 -6.06 0.67 11.66
C SER A 198 -7.22 0.72 12.64
N LYS A 199 -7.55 -0.46 13.19
CA LYS A 199 -8.53 -0.57 14.26
C LYS A 199 -7.99 -0.14 15.61
N LYS A 200 -6.70 -0.40 15.91
CA LYS A 200 -6.10 -0.15 17.23
C LYS A 200 -4.68 0.39 17.21
N ARG A 201 -3.88 0.05 16.19
CA ARG A 201 -2.44 0.32 16.18
C ARG A 201 -2.12 1.69 15.60
N HIS A 202 -1.44 2.51 16.38
CA HIS A 202 -0.95 3.81 15.91
C HIS A 202 0.39 3.65 15.17
N PRO A 203 0.55 4.19 13.95
CA PRO A 203 1.72 3.91 13.11
C PRO A 203 3.05 4.42 13.66
N VAL A 204 3.04 5.37 14.59
CA VAL A 204 4.26 5.92 15.20
C VAL A 204 4.44 5.49 16.65
N LYS A 205 3.34 5.35 17.42
CA LYS A 205 3.40 5.02 18.85
C LYS A 205 3.58 3.52 19.10
N ASP A 206 3.00 2.69 18.23
CA ASP A 206 2.97 1.22 18.42
C ASP A 206 3.98 0.49 17.52
N VAL A 207 5.01 1.21 17.07
CA VAL A 207 6.07 0.64 16.23
C VAL A 207 6.94 -0.33 17.03
N ASN A 208 7.18 -1.50 16.48
CA ASN A 208 8.03 -2.53 17.09
C ASN A 208 9.46 -2.52 16.50
N TRP A 209 10.21 -1.46 16.80
CA TRP A 209 11.59 -1.27 16.31
C TRP A 209 12.51 -2.45 16.60
N VAL A 210 12.41 -3.00 17.81
CA VAL A 210 13.31 -4.09 18.27
C VAL A 210 13.06 -5.32 17.42
N ARG A 211 11.81 -5.70 17.26
CA ARG A 211 11.45 -6.90 16.48
C ARG A 211 11.75 -6.74 15.00
N TRP A 212 11.44 -5.58 14.43
CA TRP A 212 11.74 -5.33 13.02
C TRP A 212 13.25 -5.36 12.75
N ASN A 213 14.06 -4.70 13.57
CA ASN A 213 15.51 -4.70 13.43
C ASN A 213 16.10 -6.12 13.60
N ALA A 214 15.51 -6.95 14.47
CA ALA A 214 15.95 -8.34 14.67
C ALA A 214 15.75 -9.23 13.43
N LEU A 215 14.87 -8.86 12.49
CA LEU A 215 14.71 -9.55 11.23
C LEU A 215 15.94 -9.41 10.30
N GLY A 216 16.77 -8.39 10.52
CA GLY A 216 17.98 -8.15 9.74
C GLY A 216 17.71 -7.88 8.24
N LEU A 217 16.53 -7.40 7.89
CA LEU A 217 16.15 -7.11 6.51
C LEU A 217 17.03 -6.00 5.95
N LYS A 218 17.65 -6.26 4.82
CA LYS A 218 18.40 -5.24 4.09
C LYS A 218 17.46 -4.52 3.14
N THR A 219 17.22 -3.26 3.42
CA THR A 219 16.37 -2.35 2.64
C THR A 219 17.26 -1.31 1.95
N ARG A 220 16.77 -0.75 0.85
CA ARG A 220 17.45 0.31 0.09
C ARG A 220 16.97 1.70 0.46
N TYR A 221 15.71 1.82 0.84
CA TYR A 221 15.06 3.09 1.17
C TYR A 221 14.53 3.12 2.60
N TYR A 222 13.71 2.14 2.98
CA TYR A 222 13.09 2.09 4.28
C TYR A 222 14.11 1.80 5.39
N ASN A 223 13.98 2.50 6.49
CA ASN A 223 14.62 2.18 7.79
C ASN A 223 13.77 2.75 8.93
N THR A 224 14.06 2.33 10.16
CA THR A 224 13.27 2.71 11.33
C THR A 224 13.33 4.21 11.68
N GLN A 225 14.38 4.92 11.28
CA GLN A 225 14.47 6.37 11.46
C GLN A 225 13.60 7.10 10.41
N LEU A 226 13.67 6.65 9.15
CA LEU A 226 12.84 7.17 8.07
C LEU A 226 11.36 6.96 8.37
N HIS A 227 10.98 5.82 8.99
CA HIS A 227 9.60 5.52 9.35
C HIS A 227 8.94 6.68 10.12
N ALA A 228 9.57 7.11 11.21
CA ALA A 228 9.05 8.22 12.02
C ALA A 228 9.01 9.54 11.22
N GLY A 229 10.07 9.81 10.45
CA GLY A 229 10.17 11.00 9.60
C GLY A 229 9.16 11.04 8.46
N ALA A 230 8.74 9.87 7.94
CA ALA A 230 7.77 9.80 6.87
C ALA A 230 6.37 10.33 7.28
N PHE A 231 6.03 10.30 8.55
CA PHE A 231 4.79 10.87 9.10
C PHE A 231 4.88 12.36 9.44
N ALA A 232 6.06 12.99 9.30
CA ALA A 232 6.23 14.42 9.45
C ALA A 232 5.98 15.11 8.10
N LEU A 233 4.73 15.48 7.84
CA LEU A 233 4.30 16.04 6.57
C LEU A 233 4.60 17.54 6.47
N PRO A 234 4.79 18.09 5.25
CA PRO A 234 4.85 19.53 5.03
C PRO A 234 3.54 20.23 5.45
N ASN A 235 3.65 21.47 5.93
CA ASN A 235 2.49 22.22 6.43
C ASN A 235 1.31 22.29 5.45
N TYR A 236 1.58 22.48 4.15
CA TYR A 236 0.50 22.56 3.16
C TYR A 236 -0.25 21.22 2.99
N VAL A 237 0.42 20.08 3.20
CA VAL A 237 -0.22 18.76 3.20
C VAL A 237 -1.06 18.60 4.46
N GLU A 238 -0.51 18.96 5.63
CA GLU A 238 -1.25 18.96 6.90
C GLU A 238 -2.52 19.84 6.84
N GLU A 239 -2.44 20.99 6.18
CA GLU A 239 -3.60 21.87 5.96
C GLU A 239 -4.67 21.18 5.11
N MET A 240 -4.27 20.54 3.98
CA MET A 240 -5.20 19.78 3.13
C MET A 240 -5.89 18.64 3.88
N LEU A 241 -5.17 17.94 4.76
CA LEU A 241 -5.71 16.83 5.55
C LEU A 241 -6.61 17.32 6.68
N ARG A 242 -6.30 18.45 7.30
CA ARG A 242 -7.12 19.06 8.37
C ARG A 242 -8.53 19.38 7.91
N ASP A 243 -8.71 19.77 6.65
CA ASP A 243 -10.02 20.04 6.07
C ASP A 243 -10.95 18.82 6.03
N VAL A 244 -10.40 17.62 6.14
CA VAL A 244 -11.15 16.36 6.02
C VAL A 244 -11.04 15.44 7.25
N GLU A 245 -10.13 15.73 8.16
CA GLU A 245 -10.00 15.04 9.45
C GLU A 245 -10.87 15.71 10.52
N PRO A 246 -11.42 14.93 11.48
CA PRO A 246 -12.10 15.53 12.62
C PRO A 246 -11.09 16.33 13.47
N GLU A 247 -11.52 17.45 14.00
CA GLU A 247 -10.73 18.20 15.00
C GLU A 247 -10.40 17.26 16.17
N SER A 248 -9.10 17.09 16.45
CA SER A 248 -8.56 16.21 17.50
C SER A 248 -8.64 16.85 18.89
#